data_5151319c856fe2a82590ee6146e11c03
#
_entry.id   5151319c856fe2a82590ee6146e11c03
#
_cell.length_a   1.000
_cell.length_b   1.000
_cell.length_c   1.000
_cell.angle_alpha   90.00
_cell.angle_beta   90.00
_cell.angle_gamma   90.00
#
_symmetry.space_group_name_H-M   'P 1'
#
loop_
_entity.id
_entity.type
_entity.pdbx_description
1 polymer ?
#
loop_
_entity_poly.entity_id
_entity_poly.type
_entity_poly.pdbx_seq_one_letter_code
_entity_poly.pdbx_strand_id
1 'polypeptide(L)'
;MIFKRLGLGLGVFSIALGLSELFASKRIARALEAEGSEGLIKGFGARELLAGANLLAAPALSTNVWNRVAGDAMDLTALGVAATAHPRNRAVWGAVAFVLGATVLDVVTAMGLDRQAGKMLPVGR
;
A
#
# COMPACT_ATOMS: atom_id res chain seq x y z
N MET A 1 16.53 -13.22 8.50
CA MET A 1 16.65 -11.92 7.83
C MET A 1 15.40 -11.13 8.08
N ILE A 2 15.56 -10.04 8.80
CA ILE A 2 14.40 -9.27 9.22
C ILE A 2 13.67 -8.62 8.03
N PHE A 3 14.41 -8.10 7.04
CA PHE A 3 13.76 -7.40 5.92
C PHE A 3 13.03 -8.37 4.99
N LYS A 4 13.48 -9.61 4.87
CA LYS A 4 12.73 -10.63 4.15
C LYS A 4 11.42 -10.95 4.89
N ARG A 5 11.46 -11.06 6.21
CA ARG A 5 10.26 -11.29 7.03
C ARG A 5 9.29 -10.12 6.92
N LEU A 6 9.81 -8.90 6.90
CA LEU A 6 8.99 -7.71 6.68
C LEU A 6 8.34 -7.76 5.30
N GLY A 7 9.08 -8.16 4.27
CA GLY A 7 8.52 -8.34 2.93
C GLY A 7 7.38 -9.34 2.90
N LEU A 8 7.55 -10.49 3.58
CA LEU A 8 6.48 -11.47 3.70
C LEU A 8 5.26 -10.90 4.43
N GLY A 9 5.50 -10.20 5.55
CA GLY A 9 4.43 -9.56 6.30
C GLY A 9 3.68 -8.52 5.48
N LEU A 10 4.41 -7.71 4.72
CA LEU A 10 3.81 -6.72 3.83
C LEU A 10 3.01 -7.40 2.72
N GLY A 11 3.48 -8.54 2.22
CA GLY A 11 2.74 -9.32 1.23
C GLY A 11 1.41 -9.82 1.76
N VAL A 12 1.41 -10.40 2.96
CA VAL A 12 0.18 -10.86 3.61
C VAL A 12 -0.75 -9.67 3.86
N PHE A 13 -0.21 -8.57 4.38
CA PHE A 13 -0.96 -7.35 4.62
C PHE A 13 -1.59 -6.83 3.33
N SER A 14 -0.83 -6.81 2.25
CA SER A 14 -1.28 -6.33 0.95
C SER A 14 -2.44 -7.18 0.41
N ILE A 15 -2.38 -8.50 0.57
CA ILE A 15 -3.48 -9.39 0.18
C ILE A 15 -4.72 -9.08 1.02
N ALA A 16 -4.57 -8.96 2.34
CA ALA A 16 -5.69 -8.66 3.23
C ALA A 16 -6.34 -7.32 2.88
N LEU A 17 -5.53 -6.31 2.64
CA LEU A 17 -6.02 -4.98 2.26
C LEU A 17 -6.71 -5.01 0.91
N GLY A 18 -6.14 -5.69 -0.06
CA GLY A 18 -6.72 -5.83 -1.39
C GLY A 18 -8.07 -6.53 -1.37
N LEU A 19 -8.19 -7.60 -0.59
CA LEU A 19 -9.47 -8.30 -0.42
C LEU A 19 -10.50 -7.39 0.24
N SER A 20 -10.09 -6.61 1.24
CA SER A 20 -10.99 -5.66 1.90
C SER A 20 -11.51 -4.63 0.92
N GLU A 21 -10.63 -4.08 0.07
CA GLU A 21 -11.02 -3.08 -0.91
C GLU A 21 -11.93 -3.64 -1.99
N LEU A 22 -11.72 -4.89 -2.39
CA LEU A 22 -12.57 -5.53 -3.40
C LEU A 22 -13.95 -5.87 -2.85
N PHE A 23 -14.01 -6.45 -1.66
CA PHE A 23 -15.27 -6.99 -1.12
C PHE A 23 -16.01 -6.02 -0.21
N ALA A 24 -15.35 -4.99 0.30
CA ALA A 24 -15.96 -3.98 1.15
C ALA A 24 -15.91 -2.58 0.52
N SER A 25 -15.80 -2.48 -0.80
CA SER A 25 -15.65 -1.20 -1.49
C SER A 25 -16.77 -0.21 -1.19
N LYS A 26 -18.00 -0.70 -1.07
CA LYS A 26 -19.16 0.16 -0.76
C LYS A 26 -19.06 0.74 0.65
N ARG A 27 -18.64 -0.07 1.63
CA ARG A 27 -18.46 0.40 3.01
C ARG A 27 -17.32 1.39 3.11
N ILE A 28 -16.22 1.12 2.41
CA ILE A 28 -15.07 2.02 2.38
C ILE A 28 -15.47 3.35 1.75
N ALA A 29 -16.14 3.30 0.60
CA ALA A 29 -16.60 4.50 -0.09
C ALA A 29 -17.51 5.34 0.82
N ARG A 30 -18.41 4.67 1.54
CA ARG A 30 -19.33 5.35 2.44
C ARG A 30 -18.61 6.01 3.60
N ALA A 31 -17.64 5.29 4.20
CA ALA A 31 -16.85 5.83 5.31
C ALA A 31 -16.01 7.04 4.89
N LEU A 32 -15.50 7.02 3.67
CA LEU A 32 -14.67 8.10 3.13
C LEU A 32 -15.48 9.19 2.43
N GLU A 33 -16.82 9.07 2.45
CA GLU A 33 -17.72 9.99 1.72
C GLU A 33 -17.35 10.08 0.24
N ALA A 34 -17.01 8.94 -0.33
CA ALA A 34 -16.57 8.81 -1.73
C ALA A 34 -17.50 7.87 -2.50
N GLU A 35 -18.80 7.92 -2.21
CA GLU A 35 -19.79 7.13 -2.94
C GLU A 35 -19.68 7.47 -4.43
N GLY A 36 -19.75 6.43 -5.25
CA GLY A 36 -19.51 6.56 -6.67
C GLY A 36 -18.08 6.23 -7.08
N SER A 37 -17.16 6.09 -6.13
CA SER A 37 -15.75 5.75 -6.38
C SER A 37 -15.44 4.28 -6.08
N GLU A 38 -16.45 3.44 -5.96
CA GLU A 38 -16.25 2.02 -5.64
C GLU A 38 -15.37 1.32 -6.67
N GLY A 39 -15.51 1.67 -7.94
CA GLY A 39 -14.66 1.10 -8.99
C GLY A 39 -13.19 1.44 -8.80
N LEU A 40 -12.90 2.67 -8.38
CA LEU A 40 -11.53 3.09 -8.08
C LEU A 40 -10.97 2.33 -6.88
N ILE A 41 -11.77 2.18 -5.83
CA ILE A 41 -11.38 1.42 -4.63
C ILE A 41 -11.09 -0.03 -5.01
N LYS A 42 -11.92 -0.65 -5.84
CA LYS A 42 -11.69 -2.01 -6.35
C LYS A 42 -10.41 -2.08 -7.17
N GLY A 43 -10.13 -1.05 -7.97
CA GLY A 43 -8.88 -0.97 -8.73
C GLY A 43 -7.66 -0.97 -7.82
N PHE A 44 -7.71 -0.19 -6.75
CA PHE A 44 -6.65 -0.19 -5.74
C PHE A 44 -6.52 -1.56 -5.08
N GLY A 45 -7.65 -2.22 -4.81
CA GLY A 45 -7.65 -3.57 -4.23
C GLY A 45 -6.98 -4.58 -5.15
N ALA A 46 -7.29 -4.55 -6.44
CA ALA A 46 -6.66 -5.43 -7.42
C ALA A 46 -5.15 -5.21 -7.45
N ARG A 47 -4.72 -3.95 -7.42
CA ARG A 47 -3.30 -3.59 -7.39
C ARG A 47 -2.61 -4.14 -6.14
N GLU A 48 -3.28 -4.03 -4.98
CA GLU A 48 -2.74 -4.57 -3.73
C GLU A 48 -2.60 -6.09 -3.78
N LEU A 49 -3.55 -6.78 -4.40
CA LEU A 49 -3.46 -8.23 -4.55
C LEU A 49 -2.26 -8.63 -5.42
N LEU A 50 -2.04 -7.92 -6.52
CA LEU A 50 -0.88 -8.18 -7.38
C LEU A 50 0.42 -7.88 -6.63
N ALA A 51 0.49 -6.77 -5.92
CA ALA A 51 1.67 -6.41 -5.15
C ALA A 51 1.94 -7.45 -4.06
N GLY A 52 0.89 -7.91 -3.37
CA GLY A 52 1.03 -8.94 -2.36
C GLY A 52 1.50 -10.27 -2.92
N ALA A 53 0.94 -10.69 -4.06
CA ALA A 53 1.36 -11.91 -4.72
C ALA A 53 2.84 -11.86 -5.09
N ASN A 54 3.30 -10.73 -5.65
CA ASN A 54 4.70 -10.54 -6.00
C ASN A 54 5.60 -10.60 -4.77
N LEU A 55 5.18 -10.00 -3.66
CA LEU A 55 5.94 -10.04 -2.41
C LEU A 55 6.01 -11.44 -1.82
N LEU A 56 4.92 -12.19 -1.86
CA LEU A 56 4.93 -13.57 -1.36
C LEU A 56 5.83 -14.45 -2.21
N ALA A 57 5.89 -14.21 -3.52
CA ALA A 57 6.74 -14.95 -4.42
C ALA A 57 8.22 -14.58 -4.27
N ALA A 58 8.52 -13.30 -4.00
CA ALA A 58 9.90 -12.82 -3.90
C ALA A 58 10.00 -11.73 -2.82
N PRO A 59 9.93 -12.12 -1.53
CA PRO A 59 9.86 -11.15 -0.42
C PRO A 59 11.16 -10.38 -0.18
N ALA A 60 12.28 -10.88 -0.69
CA ALA A 60 13.57 -10.22 -0.53
C ALA A 60 13.95 -9.36 -1.73
N LEU A 61 13.08 -9.28 -2.74
CA LEU A 61 13.33 -8.45 -3.92
C LEU A 61 12.82 -7.04 -3.66
N SER A 62 13.74 -6.09 -3.49
CA SER A 62 13.37 -4.71 -3.12
C SER A 62 12.46 -4.04 -4.14
N THR A 63 12.56 -4.41 -5.42
CA THR A 63 11.67 -3.87 -6.45
C THR A 63 10.21 -4.07 -6.09
N ASN A 64 9.85 -5.21 -5.52
CA ASN A 64 8.47 -5.49 -5.11
C ASN A 64 8.02 -4.57 -3.98
N VAL A 65 8.92 -4.23 -3.06
CA VAL A 65 8.60 -3.29 -1.98
C VAL A 65 8.54 -1.86 -2.50
N TRP A 66 9.46 -1.46 -3.38
CA TRP A 66 9.41 -0.14 -4.01
C TRP A 66 8.13 0.06 -4.82
N ASN A 67 7.62 -1.02 -5.41
CA ASN A 67 6.32 -0.97 -6.09
C ASN A 67 5.19 -0.61 -5.11
N ARG A 68 5.26 -1.10 -3.87
CA ARG A 68 4.31 -0.70 -2.83
C ARG A 68 4.46 0.78 -2.48
N VAL A 69 5.68 1.28 -2.41
CA VAL A 69 5.91 2.71 -2.14
C VAL A 69 5.22 3.57 -3.20
N ALA A 70 5.34 3.19 -4.47
CA ALA A 70 4.64 3.89 -5.55
C ALA A 70 3.12 3.84 -5.35
N GLY A 71 2.60 2.69 -4.95
CA GLY A 71 1.18 2.54 -4.63
C GLY A 71 0.75 3.41 -3.45
N ASP A 72 1.58 3.49 -2.41
CA ASP A 72 1.31 4.34 -1.26
C ASP A 72 1.21 5.81 -1.67
N ALA A 73 2.05 6.25 -2.60
CA ALA A 73 1.98 7.61 -3.12
C ALA A 73 0.65 7.86 -3.84
N MET A 74 0.17 6.88 -4.60
CA MET A 74 -1.13 6.97 -5.26
C MET A 74 -2.26 7.03 -4.24
N ASP A 75 -2.20 6.19 -3.20
CA ASP A 75 -3.21 6.18 -2.14
C ASP A 75 -3.24 7.51 -1.39
N LEU A 76 -2.07 8.06 -1.06
CA LEU A 76 -1.98 9.35 -0.37
C LEU A 76 -2.54 10.49 -1.23
N THR A 77 -2.31 10.44 -2.54
CA THR A 77 -2.88 11.44 -3.45
C THR A 77 -4.40 11.39 -3.43
N ALA A 78 -4.96 10.18 -3.55
CA ALA A 78 -6.41 10.00 -3.54
C ALA A 78 -7.02 10.42 -2.19
N LEU A 79 -6.37 10.03 -1.08
CA LEU A 79 -6.85 10.40 0.25
C LEU A 79 -6.68 11.89 0.51
N GLY A 80 -5.63 12.51 -0.03
CA GLY A 80 -5.45 13.96 0.07
C GLY A 80 -6.60 14.71 -0.60
N VAL A 81 -7.03 14.25 -1.77
CA VAL A 81 -8.21 14.84 -2.44
C VAL A 81 -9.45 14.66 -1.57
N ALA A 82 -9.65 13.47 -1.01
CA ALA A 82 -10.80 13.22 -0.13
C ALA A 82 -10.74 14.11 1.12
N ALA A 83 -9.56 14.32 1.69
CA ALA A 83 -9.39 15.16 2.88
C ALA A 83 -9.71 16.62 2.59
N THR A 84 -9.36 17.13 1.40
CA THR A 84 -9.71 18.50 1.03
C THR A 84 -11.22 18.67 0.83
N ALA A 85 -11.88 17.63 0.31
CA ALA A 85 -13.33 17.65 0.12
C ALA A 85 -14.11 17.48 1.43
N HIS A 86 -13.57 16.69 2.37
CA HIS A 86 -14.24 16.35 3.63
C HIS A 86 -13.26 16.46 4.80
N PRO A 87 -12.84 17.71 5.16
CA PRO A 87 -11.76 17.90 6.14
C PRO A 87 -12.11 17.48 7.56
N ARG A 88 -13.39 17.25 7.85
CA ARG A 88 -13.84 16.82 9.19
C ARG A 88 -14.06 15.30 9.28
N ASN A 89 -13.86 14.58 8.19
CA ASN A 89 -14.12 13.15 8.17
C ASN A 89 -12.97 12.41 8.86
N ARG A 90 -13.24 11.82 10.02
CA ARG A 90 -12.23 11.09 10.80
C ARG A 90 -11.73 9.84 10.08
N ALA A 91 -12.60 9.18 9.32
CA ALA A 91 -12.20 7.98 8.57
C ALA A 91 -11.15 8.34 7.50
N VAL A 92 -11.32 9.48 6.83
CA VAL A 92 -10.35 9.96 5.85
C VAL A 92 -9.00 10.21 6.51
N TRP A 93 -8.99 10.96 7.62
CA TRP A 93 -7.73 11.25 8.32
C TRP A 93 -7.10 10.02 8.94
N GLY A 94 -7.92 9.09 9.44
CA GLY A 94 -7.44 7.80 9.91
C GLY A 94 -6.77 7.00 8.80
N ALA A 95 -7.37 7.01 7.61
CA ALA A 95 -6.79 6.35 6.44
C ALA A 95 -5.48 7.01 6.02
N VAL A 96 -5.40 8.35 6.05
CA VAL A 96 -4.16 9.08 5.76
C VAL A 96 -3.07 8.65 6.73
N ALA A 97 -3.35 8.65 8.03
CA ALA A 97 -2.38 8.23 9.05
C ALA A 97 -1.94 6.78 8.83
N PHE A 98 -2.88 5.90 8.52
CA PHE A 98 -2.60 4.49 8.26
C PHE A 98 -1.65 4.32 7.06
N VAL A 99 -1.95 4.99 5.95
CA VAL A 99 -1.12 4.90 4.74
C VAL A 99 0.25 5.53 4.98
N LEU A 100 0.34 6.63 5.73
CA LEU A 100 1.63 7.22 6.08
C LEU A 100 2.48 6.22 6.87
N GLY A 101 1.89 5.54 7.84
CA GLY A 101 2.60 4.51 8.61
C GLY A 101 3.06 3.36 7.72
N ALA A 102 2.19 2.89 6.84
CA ALA A 102 2.53 1.83 5.89
C ALA A 102 3.65 2.29 4.94
N THR A 103 3.61 3.54 4.49
CA THR A 103 4.63 4.10 3.61
C THR A 103 6.00 4.09 4.28
N VAL A 104 6.07 4.53 5.54
CA VAL A 104 7.32 4.52 6.30
C VAL A 104 7.87 3.09 6.39
N LEU A 105 7.00 2.14 6.72
CA LEU A 105 7.42 0.73 6.81
C LEU A 105 7.90 0.21 5.47
N ASP A 106 7.19 0.53 4.39
CA ASP A 106 7.57 0.10 3.04
C ASP A 106 8.93 0.68 2.64
N VAL A 107 9.16 1.97 2.89
CA VAL A 107 10.43 2.62 2.54
C VAL A 107 11.58 2.02 3.36
N VAL A 108 11.40 1.84 4.66
CA VAL A 108 12.42 1.24 5.51
C VAL A 108 12.78 -0.16 5.04
N THR A 109 11.77 -0.96 4.71
CA THR A 109 11.97 -2.33 4.23
C THR A 109 12.70 -2.33 2.88
N ALA A 110 12.27 -1.48 1.94
CA ALA A 110 12.89 -1.40 0.62
C ALA A 110 14.36 -0.99 0.72
N MET A 111 14.66 0.02 1.52
CA MET A 111 16.03 0.48 1.72
C MET A 111 16.88 -0.59 2.39
N GLY A 112 16.31 -1.29 3.36
CA GLY A 112 17.01 -2.39 4.04
C GLY A 112 17.35 -3.53 3.08
N LEU A 113 16.42 -3.89 2.20
CA LEU A 113 16.67 -4.93 1.20
C LEU A 113 17.74 -4.48 0.20
N ASP A 114 17.71 -3.22 -0.22
CA ASP A 114 18.73 -2.69 -1.12
C ASP A 114 20.12 -2.74 -0.49
N ARG A 115 20.22 -2.39 0.79
CA ARG A 115 21.50 -2.47 1.50
C ARG A 115 22.02 -3.90 1.61
N GLN A 116 21.12 -4.85 1.89
CA GLN A 116 21.50 -6.26 1.96
C GLN A 116 21.98 -6.79 0.63
N ALA A 117 21.44 -6.27 -0.47
CA ALA A 117 21.87 -6.65 -1.81
C ALA A 117 23.13 -5.90 -2.26
N GLY A 118 23.64 -4.96 -1.43
CA GLY A 118 24.77 -4.13 -1.79
C GLY A 118 24.45 -3.07 -2.82
N LYS A 119 23.18 -2.71 -2.95
CA LYS A 119 22.68 -1.72 -3.91
C LYS A 119 21.73 -0.76 -3.24
N MET A 120 21.69 0.44 -3.75
CA MET A 120 20.70 1.43 -3.32
C MET A 120 19.47 1.45 -4.22
N LEU A 121 19.57 0.88 -5.42
CA LEU A 121 18.47 0.85 -6.36
C LEU A 121 17.96 -0.58 -6.53
N PRO A 122 16.64 -0.75 -6.72
CA PRO A 122 16.06 -2.08 -6.91
C PRO A 122 16.40 -2.72 -8.25
N VAL A 123 17.02 -1.97 -9.14
CA VAL A 123 17.43 -2.46 -10.45
C VAL A 123 18.93 -2.59 -10.52
N GLY A 124 19.42 -3.13 -11.59
CA GLY A 124 20.85 -3.09 -11.83
C GLY A 124 21.60 -4.31 -11.39
N ARG A 125 20.95 -5.42 -11.27
CA ARG A 125 21.70 -6.67 -11.11
C ARG A 125 21.03 -7.81 -11.69
#